data_4984e6c9fa03176f62ddb3d70ac04c1e
#
_entry.id   4984e6c9fa03176f62ddb3d70ac04c1e
#
_cell.length_a   1.000
_cell.length_b   1.000
_cell.length_c   1.000
_cell.angle_alpha   90.00
_cell.angle_beta   90.00
_cell.angle_gamma   90.00
#
_symmetry.space_group_name_H-M   'P 1'
#
loop_
_entity.id
_entity.type
_entity.pdbx_description
1 polymer ?
#
loop_
_entity_poly.entity_id
_entity_poly.type
_entity_poly.pdbx_seq_one_letter_code
_entity_poly.pdbx_strand_id
1 'polypeptide(L)'
;EEFEAKIDESSLRPQIFSEYIGQDKIKENLKVYIEAAKSRGEALDHVLLYGPPGLGKTTLATIIANEMGSNIKITSGPAIEKAGDLAAILTNLQENDILFIDEIHRLNKSVEEILYPALEDFSLDIIIGKGPAAKSIRLDLPKFTLVGATTKAGSLSSPLRDRFGIIHRLELYTEKELAKIITRSAGILG
;
A
#
# COMPACT_ATOMS: atom_id res chain seq x y z
N GLU A 1 -7.31 30.71 28.75
CA GLU A 1 -7.57 30.07 27.44
C GLU A 1 -6.37 29.18 27.12
N GLU A 2 -6.53 27.89 27.49
CA GLU A 2 -5.54 26.87 27.18
C GLU A 2 -5.62 26.56 25.67
N PHE A 3 -4.60 26.95 24.95
CA PHE A 3 -4.32 26.44 23.61
C PHE A 3 -3.86 24.99 23.77
N GLU A 4 -4.77 24.02 23.80
CA GLU A 4 -4.48 22.65 23.50
C GLU A 4 -4.11 22.58 22.01
N ALA A 5 -2.82 22.68 21.74
CA ALA A 5 -2.29 22.33 20.44
C ALA A 5 -2.66 20.85 20.19
N LYS A 6 -3.65 20.61 19.35
CA LYS A 6 -3.89 19.27 18.81
C LYS A 6 -2.61 18.85 18.08
N ILE A 7 -1.80 18.06 18.78
CA ILE A 7 -0.64 17.42 18.15
C ILE A 7 -1.22 16.48 17.09
N ASP A 8 -1.01 16.81 15.85
CA ASP A 8 -1.41 15.95 14.73
C ASP A 8 -0.58 14.68 14.82
N GLU A 9 -1.22 13.54 15.13
CA GLU A 9 -0.55 12.24 15.19
C GLU A 9 0.23 11.93 13.88
N SER A 10 -0.16 12.53 12.77
CA SER A 10 0.57 12.40 11.51
C SER A 10 1.98 12.94 11.58
N SER A 11 2.23 13.95 12.44
CA SER A 11 3.56 14.53 12.64
C SER A 11 4.54 13.61 13.35
N LEU A 12 4.04 12.63 14.12
CA LEU A 12 4.86 11.65 14.83
C LEU A 12 5.35 10.52 13.93
N ARG A 13 4.66 10.26 12.83
CA ARG A 13 5.01 9.17 11.91
C ARG A 13 6.16 9.59 11.00
N PRO A 14 7.14 8.68 10.77
CA PRO A 14 8.17 8.90 9.76
C PRO A 14 7.57 9.14 8.37
N GLN A 15 8.15 10.09 7.64
CA GLN A 15 7.71 10.43 6.28
C GLN A 15 8.69 9.97 5.21
N ILE A 16 9.94 9.71 5.58
CA ILE A 16 11.02 9.28 4.69
C ILE A 16 11.82 8.16 5.35
N PHE A 17 12.58 7.41 4.56
CA PHE A 17 13.37 6.28 5.09
C PHE A 17 14.36 6.66 6.20
N SER A 18 14.97 7.82 6.13
CA SER A 18 15.93 8.27 7.14
C SER A 18 15.30 8.46 8.53
N GLU A 19 14.01 8.71 8.59
CA GLU A 19 13.26 8.84 9.85
C GLU A 19 12.72 7.52 10.37
N TYR A 20 12.61 6.50 9.51
CA TYR A 20 12.05 5.20 9.84
C TYR A 20 13.11 4.34 10.53
N ILE A 21 12.82 3.90 11.75
CA ILE A 21 13.72 3.13 12.60
C ILE A 21 13.42 1.63 12.44
N GLY A 22 14.46 0.82 12.31
CA GLY A 22 14.36 -0.61 12.15
C GLY A 22 14.11 -1.06 10.71
N GLN A 23 13.85 -2.35 10.52
CA GLN A 23 13.58 -2.97 9.22
C GLN A 23 14.68 -2.67 8.18
N ASP A 24 15.96 -2.70 8.58
CA ASP A 24 17.08 -2.20 7.78
C ASP A 24 17.21 -2.90 6.43
N LYS A 25 17.02 -4.22 6.37
CA LYS A 25 17.05 -4.99 5.12
C LYS A 25 15.94 -4.58 4.17
N ILE A 26 14.73 -4.38 4.70
CA ILE A 26 13.57 -3.95 3.92
C ILE A 26 13.81 -2.55 3.36
N LYS A 27 14.31 -1.64 4.19
CA LYS A 27 14.64 -0.26 3.77
C LYS A 27 15.66 -0.25 2.64
N GLU A 28 16.75 -1.00 2.77
CA GLU A 28 17.78 -1.09 1.74
C GLU A 28 17.23 -1.64 0.43
N ASN A 29 16.47 -2.72 0.48
CA ASN A 29 15.85 -3.31 -0.70
C ASN A 29 14.85 -2.37 -1.36
N LEU A 30 13.97 -1.75 -0.59
CA LEU A 30 13.00 -0.79 -1.13
C LEU A 30 13.67 0.41 -1.77
N LYS A 31 14.75 0.95 -1.17
CA LYS A 31 15.54 2.03 -1.77
C LYS A 31 16.07 1.67 -3.15
N VAL A 32 16.62 0.46 -3.30
CA VAL A 32 17.13 -0.03 -4.60
C VAL A 32 16.02 -0.10 -5.64
N TYR A 33 14.88 -0.69 -5.30
CA TYR A 33 13.73 -0.78 -6.20
C TYR A 33 13.17 0.57 -6.59
N ILE A 34 13.06 1.49 -5.63
CA ILE A 34 12.56 2.85 -5.85
C ILE A 34 13.49 3.63 -6.76
N GLU A 35 14.79 3.61 -6.50
CA GLU A 35 15.79 4.28 -7.35
C GLU A 35 15.77 3.73 -8.78
N ALA A 36 15.67 2.41 -8.94
CA ALA A 36 15.58 1.78 -10.25
C ALA A 36 14.31 2.20 -11.00
N ALA A 37 13.16 2.20 -10.35
CA ALA A 37 11.90 2.64 -10.95
C ALA A 37 11.95 4.12 -11.36
N LYS A 38 12.45 4.98 -10.49
CA LYS A 38 12.60 6.42 -10.77
C LYS A 38 13.55 6.68 -11.93
N SER A 39 14.67 5.96 -12.00
CA SER A 39 15.63 6.14 -13.10
C SER A 39 15.07 5.72 -14.46
N ARG A 40 14.13 4.78 -14.49
CA ARG A 40 13.44 4.37 -15.71
C ARG A 40 12.16 5.19 -16.00
N GLY A 41 11.76 6.06 -15.07
CA GLY A 41 10.49 6.78 -15.18
C GLY A 41 9.26 5.86 -15.12
N GLU A 42 9.37 4.75 -14.40
CA GLU A 42 8.33 3.73 -14.29
C GLU A 42 7.71 3.69 -12.89
N ALA A 43 6.50 3.14 -12.82
CA ALA A 43 5.89 2.81 -11.52
C ALA A 43 6.71 1.71 -10.83
N LEU A 44 6.72 1.72 -9.50
CA LEU A 44 7.30 0.65 -8.70
C LEU A 44 6.50 -0.64 -8.90
N ASP A 45 7.15 -1.79 -8.84
CA ASP A 45 6.45 -3.08 -8.78
C ASP A 45 5.53 -3.16 -7.55
N HIS A 46 4.47 -3.96 -7.65
CA HIS A 46 3.55 -4.13 -6.52
C HIS A 46 4.26 -4.75 -5.32
N VAL A 47 3.96 -4.24 -4.14
CA VAL A 47 4.65 -4.56 -2.88
C VAL A 47 3.68 -5.21 -1.90
N LEU A 48 4.05 -6.35 -1.34
CA LEU A 48 3.36 -6.99 -0.23
C LEU A 48 4.19 -6.86 1.05
N LEU A 49 3.60 -6.26 2.07
CA LEU A 49 4.18 -6.15 3.40
C LEU A 49 3.38 -7.05 4.36
N TYR A 50 4.04 -7.97 5.03
CA TYR A 50 3.37 -8.85 5.97
C TYR A 50 4.13 -8.97 7.29
N GLY A 51 3.41 -9.26 8.34
CA GLY A 51 3.94 -9.39 9.68
C GLY A 51 2.95 -8.97 10.76
N PRO A 52 3.34 -9.06 12.02
CA PRO A 52 2.48 -8.68 13.15
C PRO A 52 1.93 -7.25 13.02
N PRO A 53 0.78 -6.95 13.64
CA PRO A 53 0.25 -5.60 13.66
C PRO A 53 1.18 -4.65 14.43
N GLY A 54 1.10 -3.36 14.15
CA GLY A 54 1.85 -2.34 14.88
C GLY A 54 3.32 -2.19 14.47
N LEU A 55 3.76 -2.82 13.38
CA LEU A 55 5.14 -2.73 12.88
C LEU A 55 5.34 -1.65 11.80
N GLY A 56 4.35 -0.82 11.55
CA GLY A 56 4.48 0.33 10.67
C GLY A 56 4.30 0.04 9.17
N LYS A 57 3.45 -0.94 8.80
CA LYS A 57 3.15 -1.24 7.38
C LYS A 57 2.55 -0.03 6.65
N THR A 58 1.59 0.65 7.27
CA THR A 58 1.00 1.89 6.73
C THR A 58 2.03 3.00 6.61
N THR A 59 2.89 3.14 7.60
CA THR A 59 3.99 4.11 7.59
C THR A 59 4.95 3.84 6.44
N LEU A 60 5.34 2.57 6.21
CA LEU A 60 6.18 2.19 5.08
C LEU A 60 5.53 2.52 3.74
N ALA A 61 4.23 2.27 3.58
CA ALA A 61 3.52 2.61 2.36
C ALA A 61 3.55 4.13 2.09
N THR A 62 3.37 4.95 3.10
CA THR A 62 3.47 6.41 3.01
C THR A 62 4.90 6.84 2.64
N ILE A 63 5.91 6.23 3.23
CA ILE A 63 7.31 6.49 2.90
C ILE A 63 7.60 6.14 1.44
N ILE A 64 7.14 4.98 0.98
CA ILE A 64 7.29 4.57 -0.43
C ILE A 64 6.69 5.64 -1.37
N ALA A 65 5.50 6.12 -1.07
CA ALA A 65 4.86 7.17 -1.87
C ALA A 65 5.68 8.46 -1.88
N ASN A 66 6.15 8.90 -0.72
CA ASN A 66 6.97 10.11 -0.60
C ASN A 66 8.31 9.97 -1.34
N GLU A 67 8.98 8.84 -1.21
CA GLU A 67 10.25 8.59 -1.89
C GLU A 67 10.08 8.45 -3.41
N MET A 68 8.93 7.95 -3.87
CA MET A 68 8.58 7.92 -5.29
C MET A 68 8.11 9.28 -5.82
N GLY A 69 7.81 10.24 -4.96
CA GLY A 69 7.19 11.50 -5.34
C GLY A 69 5.75 11.34 -5.83
N SER A 70 5.04 10.35 -5.32
CA SER A 70 3.70 9.94 -5.76
C SER A 70 2.67 10.20 -4.67
N ASN A 71 1.41 10.36 -5.07
CA ASN A 71 0.29 10.41 -4.14
C ASN A 71 -0.06 9.01 -3.63
N ILE A 72 -0.59 8.94 -2.41
CA ILE A 72 -1.07 7.69 -1.82
C ILE A 72 -2.57 7.74 -1.58
N LYS A 73 -3.24 6.64 -1.92
CA LYS A 73 -4.62 6.35 -1.55
C LYS A 73 -4.62 5.22 -0.54
N ILE A 74 -5.19 5.44 0.62
CA ILE A 74 -5.23 4.46 1.71
C ILE A 74 -6.63 3.89 1.85
N THR A 75 -6.75 2.57 1.83
CA THR A 75 -7.98 1.84 2.08
C THR A 75 -7.69 0.52 2.81
N SER A 76 -8.69 -0.31 2.99
CA SER A 76 -8.54 -1.63 3.61
C SER A 76 -9.40 -2.67 2.90
N GLY A 77 -9.05 -3.95 3.07
CA GLY A 77 -9.85 -5.05 2.56
C GLY A 77 -11.31 -4.97 3.01
N PRO A 78 -11.60 -4.80 4.31
CA PRO A 78 -12.97 -4.65 4.80
C PRO A 78 -13.74 -3.45 4.23
N ALA A 79 -13.07 -2.36 3.88
CA ALA A 79 -13.69 -1.17 3.31
C ALA A 79 -14.14 -1.37 1.85
N ILE A 80 -13.58 -2.36 1.17
CA ILE A 80 -13.93 -2.72 -0.21
C ILE A 80 -14.89 -3.91 -0.18
N GLU A 81 -16.19 -3.63 -0.09
CA GLU A 81 -17.20 -4.68 0.08
C GLU A 81 -17.58 -5.37 -1.23
N LYS A 82 -17.55 -4.64 -2.33
CA LYS A 82 -17.97 -5.11 -3.64
C LYS A 82 -17.11 -4.56 -4.77
N ALA A 83 -17.19 -5.22 -5.91
CA ALA A 83 -16.42 -4.89 -7.11
C ALA A 83 -16.53 -3.41 -7.51
N GLY A 84 -17.70 -2.81 -7.38
CA GLY A 84 -17.91 -1.39 -7.69
C GLY A 84 -17.12 -0.44 -6.80
N ASP A 85 -16.89 -0.80 -5.54
CA ASP A 85 -16.08 -0.01 -4.61
C ASP A 85 -14.63 0.05 -5.08
N LEU A 86 -14.08 -1.10 -5.50
CA LEU A 86 -12.73 -1.17 -6.04
C LEU A 86 -12.63 -0.42 -7.38
N ALA A 87 -13.59 -0.60 -8.27
CA ALA A 87 -13.63 0.09 -9.55
C ALA A 87 -13.61 1.62 -9.38
N ALA A 88 -14.37 2.14 -8.42
CA ALA A 88 -14.37 3.57 -8.11
C ALA A 88 -13.00 4.07 -7.64
N ILE A 89 -12.30 3.29 -6.82
CA ILE A 89 -10.94 3.63 -6.37
C ILE A 89 -9.98 3.64 -7.56
N LEU A 90 -9.97 2.57 -8.36
CA LEU A 90 -9.03 2.40 -9.46
C LEU A 90 -9.19 3.46 -10.54
N THR A 91 -10.41 3.84 -10.87
CA THR A 91 -10.69 4.87 -11.90
C THR A 91 -10.32 6.29 -11.46
N ASN A 92 -10.14 6.52 -10.16
CA ASN A 92 -9.69 7.79 -9.61
C ASN A 92 -8.16 7.88 -9.41
N LEU A 93 -7.42 6.81 -9.67
CA LEU A 93 -5.96 6.84 -9.59
C LEU A 93 -5.37 7.64 -10.75
N GLN A 94 -4.24 8.27 -10.47
CA GLN A 94 -3.40 8.95 -11.45
C GLN A 94 -2.13 8.17 -11.72
N GLU A 95 -1.41 8.53 -12.77
CA GLU A 95 -0.15 7.87 -13.14
C GLU A 95 0.84 7.85 -11.97
N ASN A 96 1.38 6.68 -11.70
CA ASN A 96 2.32 6.39 -10.61
C ASN A 96 1.78 6.53 -9.18
N ASP A 97 0.48 6.66 -8.99
CA ASP A 97 -0.12 6.66 -7.66
C ASP A 97 0.18 5.36 -6.91
N ILE A 98 0.23 5.46 -5.59
CA ILE A 98 0.31 4.32 -4.69
C ILE A 98 -1.09 4.05 -4.13
N LEU A 99 -1.57 2.84 -4.30
CA LEU A 99 -2.78 2.34 -3.64
C LEU A 99 -2.36 1.43 -2.48
N PHE A 100 -2.66 1.81 -1.26
CA PHE A 100 -2.42 0.98 -0.08
C PHE A 100 -3.71 0.31 0.38
N ILE A 101 -3.69 -1.02 0.44
CA ILE A 101 -4.81 -1.82 0.96
C ILE A 101 -4.33 -2.57 2.21
N ASP A 102 -4.77 -2.11 3.37
CA ASP A 102 -4.53 -2.82 4.62
C ASP A 102 -5.45 -4.03 4.76
N GLU A 103 -5.01 -5.04 5.50
CA GLU A 103 -5.74 -6.31 5.66
C GLU A 103 -6.22 -6.87 4.29
N ILE A 104 -5.34 -6.89 3.30
CA ILE A 104 -5.68 -7.28 1.93
C ILE A 104 -6.21 -8.72 1.82
N HIS A 105 -5.87 -9.58 2.79
CA HIS A 105 -6.39 -10.95 2.89
C HIS A 105 -7.90 -11.01 3.12
N ARG A 106 -8.52 -9.90 3.52
CA ARG A 106 -9.96 -9.80 3.77
C ARG A 106 -10.78 -9.35 2.55
N LEU A 107 -10.15 -9.17 1.40
CA LEU A 107 -10.88 -8.96 0.16
C LEU A 107 -11.70 -10.20 -0.19
N ASN A 108 -12.95 -10.03 -0.59
CA ASN A 108 -13.73 -11.13 -1.08
C ASN A 108 -13.31 -11.54 -2.51
N LYS A 109 -13.69 -12.71 -2.93
CA LYS A 109 -13.26 -13.29 -4.21
C LYS A 109 -13.67 -12.44 -5.42
N SER A 110 -14.86 -11.88 -5.41
CA SER A 110 -15.34 -11.05 -6.52
C SER A 110 -14.52 -9.76 -6.70
N VAL A 111 -14.05 -9.19 -5.59
CA VAL A 111 -13.15 -8.03 -5.61
C VAL A 111 -11.75 -8.42 -6.08
N GLU A 112 -11.21 -9.55 -5.61
CA GLU A 112 -9.91 -10.05 -6.08
C GLU A 112 -9.90 -10.28 -7.59
N GLU A 113 -10.97 -10.85 -8.16
CA GLU A 113 -11.08 -11.11 -9.60
C GLU A 113 -11.01 -9.82 -10.45
N ILE A 114 -11.53 -8.72 -9.93
CA ILE A 114 -11.40 -7.39 -10.56
C ILE A 114 -9.98 -6.83 -10.40
N LEU A 115 -9.36 -7.10 -9.27
CA LEU A 115 -8.03 -6.59 -8.97
C LEU A 115 -6.95 -7.22 -9.87
N TYR A 116 -7.06 -8.49 -10.23
CA TYR A 116 -6.03 -9.19 -11.00
C TYR A 116 -5.69 -8.50 -12.34
N PRO A 117 -6.64 -8.24 -13.26
CA PRO A 117 -6.30 -7.55 -14.49
C PRO A 117 -5.81 -6.12 -14.27
N ALA A 118 -6.25 -5.46 -13.19
CA ALA A 118 -5.76 -4.13 -12.84
C ALA A 118 -4.28 -4.16 -12.47
N LEU A 119 -3.82 -5.20 -11.77
CA LEU A 119 -2.42 -5.35 -11.37
C LEU A 119 -1.52 -5.82 -12.53
N GLU A 120 -2.01 -6.70 -13.39
CA GLU A 120 -1.23 -7.27 -14.50
C GLU A 120 -1.19 -6.36 -15.71
N ASP A 121 -2.36 -5.93 -16.19
CA ASP A 121 -2.54 -5.25 -17.45
C ASP A 121 -2.94 -3.78 -17.31
N PHE A 122 -3.07 -3.29 -16.10
CA PHE A 122 -3.59 -1.95 -15.80
C PHE A 122 -4.91 -1.69 -16.55
N SER A 123 -5.82 -2.62 -16.41
CA SER A 123 -7.12 -2.60 -17.04
C SER A 123 -8.22 -3.03 -16.07
N LEU A 124 -9.44 -2.56 -16.37
CA LEU A 124 -10.64 -2.83 -15.60
C LEU A 124 -11.74 -3.24 -16.55
N ASP A 125 -12.35 -4.41 -16.31
CA ASP A 125 -13.49 -4.87 -17.07
C ASP A 125 -14.80 -4.44 -16.39
N ILE A 126 -15.61 -3.68 -17.11
CA ILE A 126 -16.93 -3.21 -16.64
C ILE A 126 -18.01 -3.92 -17.45
N ILE A 127 -18.99 -4.47 -16.74
CA ILE A 127 -20.18 -5.07 -17.35
C ILE A 127 -21.28 -4.01 -17.43
N ILE A 128 -21.73 -3.72 -18.65
CA ILE A 128 -22.82 -2.79 -18.94
C ILE A 128 -24.03 -3.59 -19.43
N GLY A 129 -25.18 -3.33 -18.80
CA GLY A 129 -26.43 -4.02 -19.12
C GLY A 129 -26.70 -5.22 -18.23
N LYS A 130 -27.82 -5.90 -18.50
CA LYS A 130 -28.27 -7.07 -17.75
C LYS A 130 -28.65 -8.20 -18.71
N GLY A 131 -28.50 -9.44 -18.21
CA GLY A 131 -28.90 -10.66 -18.94
C GLY A 131 -28.08 -10.91 -20.21
N PRO A 132 -28.65 -11.59 -21.23
CA PRO A 132 -27.92 -11.97 -22.45
C PRO A 132 -27.38 -10.81 -23.28
N ALA A 133 -27.92 -9.61 -23.08
CA ALA A 133 -27.50 -8.40 -23.79
C ALA A 133 -26.37 -7.63 -23.06
N ALA A 134 -25.90 -8.14 -21.92
CA ALA A 134 -24.80 -7.52 -21.18
C ALA A 134 -23.51 -7.53 -22.02
N LYS A 135 -22.82 -6.38 -22.03
CA LYS A 135 -21.54 -6.21 -22.72
C LYS A 135 -20.45 -5.91 -21.70
N SER A 136 -19.28 -6.49 -21.91
CA SER A 136 -18.08 -6.15 -21.16
C SER A 136 -17.32 -5.08 -21.91
N ILE A 137 -16.95 -4.00 -21.19
CA ILE A 137 -16.09 -2.93 -21.70
C ILE A 137 -14.81 -2.94 -20.88
N ARG A 138 -13.67 -2.95 -21.57
CA ARG A 138 -12.36 -2.84 -20.95
C ARG A 138 -11.93 -1.37 -20.91
N LEU A 139 -11.63 -0.88 -19.70
CA LEU A 139 -11.07 0.43 -19.47
C LEU A 139 -9.59 0.31 -19.16
N ASP A 140 -8.77 1.17 -19.78
CA ASP A 140 -7.37 1.30 -19.43
C ASP A 140 -7.23 2.16 -18.16
N LEU A 141 -6.39 1.70 -17.25
CA LEU A 141 -6.03 2.41 -16.03
C LEU A 141 -4.64 3.02 -16.17
N PRO A 142 -4.37 4.15 -15.52
CA PRO A 142 -2.99 4.62 -15.39
C PRO A 142 -2.16 3.59 -14.63
N LYS A 143 -0.86 3.53 -14.90
CA LYS A 143 0.04 2.64 -14.15
C LYS A 143 0.13 3.13 -12.70
N PHE A 144 -0.05 2.22 -11.78
CA PHE A 144 -0.03 2.46 -10.33
C PHE A 144 0.72 1.34 -9.63
N THR A 145 1.02 1.54 -8.37
CA THR A 145 1.61 0.50 -7.51
C THR A 145 0.63 0.15 -6.40
N LEU A 146 0.31 -1.13 -6.28
CA LEU A 146 -0.38 -1.65 -5.12
C LEU A 146 0.63 -1.96 -4.02
N VAL A 147 0.41 -1.41 -2.83
CA VAL A 147 1.07 -1.84 -1.60
C VAL A 147 0.02 -2.53 -0.74
N GLY A 148 0.10 -3.85 -0.66
CA GLY A 148 -0.77 -4.66 0.18
C GLY A 148 -0.13 -4.91 1.55
N ALA A 149 -0.94 -4.90 2.59
CA ALA A 149 -0.51 -5.25 3.94
C ALA A 149 -1.37 -6.34 4.52
N THR A 150 -0.76 -7.29 5.21
CA THR A 150 -1.45 -8.38 5.87
C THR A 150 -0.73 -8.84 7.12
N THR A 151 -1.47 -9.24 8.14
CA THR A 151 -0.93 -9.95 9.31
C THR A 151 -0.85 -11.46 9.08
N LYS A 152 -1.51 -11.96 8.03
CA LYS A 152 -1.70 -13.39 7.75
C LYS A 152 -1.33 -13.71 6.30
N ALA A 153 -0.05 -13.74 5.97
CA ALA A 153 0.41 -14.04 4.62
C ALA A 153 -0.12 -15.38 4.08
N GLY A 154 -0.28 -16.39 4.95
CA GLY A 154 -0.86 -17.68 4.57
C GLY A 154 -2.34 -17.66 4.21
N SER A 155 -3.07 -16.60 4.57
CA SER A 155 -4.49 -16.41 4.22
C SER A 155 -4.68 -15.70 2.88
N LEU A 156 -3.60 -15.24 2.26
CA LEU A 156 -3.65 -14.62 0.95
C LEU A 156 -3.76 -15.70 -0.13
N SER A 157 -4.66 -15.51 -1.09
CA SER A 157 -4.76 -16.44 -2.22
C SER A 157 -3.48 -16.47 -3.03
N SER A 158 -3.10 -17.64 -3.55
CA SER A 158 -1.90 -17.78 -4.39
C SER A 158 -1.94 -16.88 -5.62
N PRO A 159 -3.06 -16.76 -6.34
CA PRO A 159 -3.16 -15.83 -7.48
C PRO A 159 -2.86 -14.38 -7.10
N LEU A 160 -3.33 -13.91 -5.95
CA LEU A 160 -3.05 -12.55 -5.50
C LEU A 160 -1.59 -12.39 -5.08
N ARG A 161 -1.07 -13.35 -4.31
CA ARG A 161 0.34 -13.34 -3.88
C ARG A 161 1.31 -13.27 -5.08
N ASP A 162 1.05 -14.04 -6.12
CA ASP A 162 1.91 -14.14 -7.31
C ASP A 162 2.02 -12.84 -8.10
N ARG A 163 1.09 -11.90 -7.86
CA ARG A 163 1.11 -10.60 -8.54
C ARG A 163 1.97 -9.54 -7.86
N PHE A 164 2.49 -9.85 -6.68
CA PHE A 164 3.44 -8.97 -6.01
C PHE A 164 4.87 -9.29 -6.44
N GLY A 165 5.54 -8.33 -7.03
CA GLY A 165 6.95 -8.46 -7.42
C GLY A 165 7.92 -8.25 -6.25
N ILE A 166 7.49 -7.57 -5.21
CA ILE A 166 8.27 -7.28 -4.01
C ILE A 166 7.50 -7.78 -2.80
N ILE A 167 8.10 -8.67 -2.01
CA ILE A 167 7.47 -9.24 -0.81
C ILE A 167 8.43 -9.09 0.35
N HIS A 168 7.99 -8.44 1.43
CA HIS A 168 8.78 -8.23 2.63
C HIS A 168 8.04 -8.62 3.89
N ARG A 169 8.70 -9.38 4.74
CA ARG A 169 8.26 -9.68 6.08
C ARG A 169 8.83 -8.66 7.06
N LEU A 170 7.94 -7.96 7.79
CA LEU A 170 8.35 -7.09 8.89
C LEU A 170 8.64 -7.93 10.12
N GLU A 171 9.71 -7.58 10.81
CA GLU A 171 10.14 -8.25 12.03
C GLU A 171 9.81 -7.38 13.26
N LEU A 172 9.69 -8.05 14.41
CA LEU A 172 9.52 -7.35 15.67
C LEU A 172 10.71 -6.43 15.93
N TYR A 173 10.44 -5.27 16.52
CA TYR A 173 11.48 -4.34 16.91
C TYR A 173 12.34 -4.90 18.05
N THR A 174 13.64 -4.64 17.98
CA THR A 174 14.55 -4.88 19.10
C THR A 174 14.33 -3.83 20.19
N GLU A 175 14.81 -4.09 21.40
CA GLU A 175 14.73 -3.10 22.51
C GLU A 175 15.43 -1.78 22.13
N LYS A 176 16.57 -1.86 21.43
CA LYS A 176 17.29 -0.66 20.96
C LYS A 176 16.48 0.14 19.96
N GLU A 177 15.82 -0.54 19.03
CA GLU A 177 14.96 0.09 18.04
C GLU A 177 13.74 0.76 18.69
N LEU A 178 13.09 0.08 19.65
CA LEU A 178 11.98 0.65 20.44
C LEU A 178 12.42 1.88 21.21
N ALA A 179 13.59 1.85 21.84
CA ALA A 179 14.15 2.99 22.57
C ALA A 179 14.38 4.20 21.62
N LYS A 180 14.88 3.97 20.41
CA LYS A 180 15.05 5.02 19.40
C LYS A 180 13.72 5.60 18.93
N ILE A 181 12.70 4.77 18.73
CA ILE A 181 11.36 5.22 18.34
C ILE A 181 10.77 6.12 19.44
N ILE A 182 10.85 5.72 20.69
CA ILE A 182 10.36 6.48 21.84
C ILE A 182 11.12 7.81 21.95
N THR A 183 12.45 7.79 21.82
CA THR A 183 13.27 9.00 21.89
C THR A 183 12.94 9.98 20.77
N ARG A 184 12.73 9.49 19.55
CA ARG A 184 12.32 10.33 18.43
C ARG A 184 10.95 10.97 18.68
N SER A 185 9.98 10.18 19.10
CA SER A 185 8.62 10.67 19.35
C SER A 185 8.62 11.69 20.49
N ALA A 186 9.36 11.43 21.56
CA ALA A 186 9.52 12.37 22.66
C ALA A 186 10.18 13.68 22.21
N GLY A 187 11.19 13.62 21.35
CA GLY A 187 11.85 14.79 20.78
C GLY A 187 10.92 15.65 19.90
N ILE A 188 9.95 15.05 19.23
CA ILE A 188 8.94 15.77 18.43
C ILE A 188 7.90 16.43 19.34
N LEU A 189 7.57 15.80 20.46
CA LEU A 189 6.59 16.31 21.40
C LEU A 189 7.13 17.41 22.33
N GLY A 190 8.46 17.56 22.47
CA GLY A 190 9.14 18.54 23.31
C GLY A 190 9.54 18.02 24.67
#